data_7e28bac163c0f01c7ca39fb37243d2f1
#
_entry.id   7e28bac163c0f01c7ca39fb37243d2f1
#
_cell.length_a   1.000
_cell.length_b   1.000
_cell.length_c   1.000
_cell.angle_alpha   90.00
_cell.angle_beta   90.00
_cell.angle_gamma   90.00
#
_symmetry.space_group_name_H-M   'P 1'
#
loop_
_entity.id
_entity.type
_entity.pdbx_description
1 polymer ?
#
loop_
_entity_poly.entity_id
_entity_poly.type
_entity_poly.pdbx_seq_one_letter_code
_entity_poly.pdbx_strand_id
1 'polypeptide(L)'
;IDVQDDFIVTGSCASRVVENDGRIWYTKEPAVSIFFLHNWFNVIAMIRGHGDVVCYYCNIASPSLEDQNIVEYIDYDLDLKLFPDSTIMELDRKEYLFHKEKYQYSEELDKVINHEFERIRKLMTKREFPFDDSLMKEYIAKYYQIKKEQDEIY
;
A
#
# COMPACT_ATOMS: atom_id res chain seq x y z
N ILE A 1 -5.96 -12.41 -3.94
CA ILE A 1 -5.00 -13.38 -3.39
C ILE A 1 -5.49 -13.93 -2.06
N ASP A 2 -5.95 -13.08 -1.17
CA ASP A 2 -6.43 -13.47 0.15
C ASP A 2 -7.42 -12.44 0.69
N VAL A 3 -8.42 -12.90 1.48
CA VAL A 3 -9.38 -12.03 2.18
C VAL A 3 -9.48 -12.52 3.60
N GLN A 4 -9.17 -11.64 4.54
CA GLN A 4 -9.24 -11.87 5.98
C GLN A 4 -10.24 -10.89 6.61
N ASP A 5 -10.59 -11.10 7.88
CA ASP A 5 -11.52 -10.22 8.59
C ASP A 5 -11.00 -8.77 8.72
N ASP A 6 -9.69 -8.59 8.77
CA ASP A 6 -9.05 -7.30 9.02
C ASP A 6 -8.42 -6.67 7.76
N PHE A 7 -8.18 -7.45 6.70
CA PHE A 7 -7.50 -6.94 5.49
C PHE A 7 -7.75 -7.78 4.24
N ILE A 8 -7.51 -7.17 3.09
CA ILE A 8 -7.61 -7.77 1.76
C ILE A 8 -6.22 -7.72 1.10
N VAL A 9 -5.79 -8.83 0.51
CA VAL A 9 -4.54 -8.92 -0.26
C VAL A 9 -4.86 -9.06 -1.74
N THR A 10 -4.31 -8.16 -2.54
CA THR A 10 -4.45 -8.17 -4.00
C THR A 10 -3.10 -8.29 -4.68
N GLY A 11 -3.11 -8.77 -5.92
CA GLY A 11 -1.95 -8.73 -6.81
C GLY A 11 -2.27 -7.93 -8.06
N SER A 12 -1.33 -7.15 -8.54
CA SER A 12 -1.47 -6.33 -9.74
C SER A 12 -0.23 -6.37 -10.62
N CYS A 13 -0.43 -6.14 -11.90
CA CYS A 13 0.65 -5.99 -12.88
C CYS A 13 0.17 -5.07 -14.00
N ALA A 14 1.03 -4.14 -14.41
CA ALA A 14 0.72 -3.17 -15.48
C ALA A 14 -0.61 -2.41 -15.20
N SER A 15 -0.83 -2.01 -13.96
CA SER A 15 -2.05 -1.32 -13.55
C SER A 15 -2.14 0.05 -14.22
N ARG A 16 -3.32 0.35 -14.73
CA ARG A 16 -3.64 1.67 -15.25
C ARG A 16 -3.95 2.60 -14.08
N VAL A 17 -3.22 3.70 -13.98
CA VAL A 17 -3.44 4.73 -12.98
C VAL A 17 -4.03 5.97 -13.66
N VAL A 18 -5.07 6.54 -13.07
CA VAL A 18 -5.70 7.78 -13.51
C VAL A 18 -5.60 8.79 -12.39
N GLU A 19 -4.86 9.86 -12.62
CA GLU A 19 -4.68 10.94 -11.65
C GLU A 19 -5.89 11.87 -11.62
N ASN A 20 -6.04 12.64 -10.54
CA ASN A 20 -7.13 13.60 -10.38
C ASN A 20 -7.15 14.68 -11.48
N ASP A 21 -6.00 15.00 -12.06
CA ASP A 21 -5.86 15.95 -13.17
C ASP A 21 -6.10 15.32 -14.56
N GLY A 22 -6.49 14.03 -14.58
CA GLY A 22 -6.79 13.28 -15.80
C GLY A 22 -5.57 12.63 -16.47
N ARG A 23 -4.36 12.78 -15.94
CA ARG A 23 -3.18 12.06 -16.44
C ARG A 23 -3.36 10.57 -16.26
N ILE A 24 -2.93 9.80 -17.25
CA ILE A 24 -2.98 8.35 -17.26
C ILE A 24 -1.56 7.81 -17.41
N TRP A 25 -1.21 6.87 -16.56
CA TRP A 25 0.04 6.13 -16.68
C TRP A 25 -0.15 4.68 -16.26
N TYR A 26 0.85 3.84 -16.51
CA TYR A 26 0.80 2.42 -16.20
C TYR A 26 1.97 2.06 -15.30
N THR A 27 1.71 1.27 -14.27
CA THR A 27 2.78 0.65 -13.49
C THR A 27 3.50 -0.37 -14.36
N LYS A 28 4.81 -0.51 -14.19
CA LYS A 28 5.61 -1.49 -14.94
C LYS A 28 5.86 -2.76 -14.14
N GLU A 29 6.10 -2.59 -12.87
CA GLU A 29 6.40 -3.67 -11.94
C GLU A 29 5.10 -4.29 -11.39
N PRO A 30 5.10 -5.62 -11.17
CA PRO A 30 4.03 -6.26 -10.41
C PRO A 30 4.10 -5.82 -8.95
N ALA A 31 2.95 -5.90 -8.27
CA ALA A 31 2.85 -5.56 -6.86
C ALA A 31 1.87 -6.48 -6.13
N VAL A 32 2.15 -6.70 -4.85
CA VAL A 32 1.19 -7.26 -3.89
C VAL A 32 0.79 -6.14 -2.93
N SER A 33 -0.50 -5.89 -2.81
CA SER A 33 -1.04 -4.83 -1.95
C SER A 33 -1.87 -5.41 -0.83
N ILE A 34 -1.75 -4.84 0.37
CA ILE A 34 -2.55 -5.16 1.55
C ILE A 34 -3.36 -3.93 1.92
N PHE A 35 -4.69 -4.05 1.88
CA PHE A 35 -5.64 -3.01 2.25
C PHE A 35 -6.27 -3.37 3.58
N PHE A 36 -6.10 -2.53 4.60
CA PHE A 36 -6.62 -2.77 5.93
C PHE A 36 -8.02 -2.17 6.09
N LEU A 37 -8.94 -2.94 6.65
CA LEU A 37 -10.33 -2.54 6.85
C LEU A 37 -10.56 -1.73 8.13
N HIS A 38 -9.63 -1.80 9.08
CA HIS A 38 -9.74 -1.16 10.40
C HIS A 38 -8.53 -0.28 10.78
N ASN A 39 -7.45 -0.31 9.99
CA ASN A 39 -6.25 0.49 10.23
C ASN A 39 -6.14 1.63 9.20
N TRP A 40 -5.45 2.70 9.57
CA TRP A 40 -5.34 3.92 8.78
C TRP A 40 -4.14 3.92 7.83
N PHE A 41 -3.92 2.83 7.12
CA PHE A 41 -2.87 2.70 6.11
C PHE A 41 -3.16 1.54 5.16
N ASN A 42 -2.46 1.54 4.04
CA ASN A 42 -2.31 0.39 3.16
C ASN A 42 -0.84 0.22 2.74
N VAL A 43 -0.50 -0.96 2.25
CA VAL A 43 0.89 -1.30 1.88
C VAL A 43 0.92 -1.91 0.50
N ILE A 44 1.87 -1.46 -0.31
CA ILE A 44 2.14 -1.97 -1.65
C ILE A 44 3.58 -2.49 -1.66
N ALA A 45 3.75 -3.81 -1.73
CA ALA A 45 5.04 -4.43 -1.98
C ALA A 45 5.32 -4.45 -3.48
N MET A 46 6.23 -3.61 -3.94
CA MET A 46 6.68 -3.60 -5.33
C MET A 46 7.66 -4.75 -5.57
N ILE A 47 7.44 -5.51 -6.64
CA ILE A 47 8.16 -6.75 -6.91
C ILE A 47 8.95 -6.60 -8.21
N ARG A 48 10.16 -7.20 -8.25
CA ARG A 48 10.98 -7.29 -9.47
C ARG A 48 11.41 -8.73 -9.72
N GLY A 49 11.55 -9.08 -11.01
CA GLY A 49 12.08 -10.38 -11.41
C GLY A 49 11.25 -11.55 -10.92
N HIS A 50 11.86 -12.45 -10.16
CA HIS A 50 11.23 -13.69 -9.69
C HIS A 50 10.59 -13.58 -8.29
N GLY A 51 10.30 -12.37 -7.83
CA GLY A 51 9.60 -12.16 -6.58
C GLY A 51 10.39 -11.43 -5.49
N ASP A 52 11.49 -10.76 -5.86
CA ASP A 52 12.22 -9.93 -4.92
C ASP A 52 11.45 -8.63 -4.65
N VAL A 53 11.25 -8.29 -3.39
CA VAL A 53 10.65 -7.02 -2.99
C VAL A 53 11.66 -5.90 -3.21
N VAL A 54 11.29 -4.95 -4.07
CA VAL A 54 12.10 -3.75 -4.37
C VAL A 54 11.95 -2.72 -3.27
N CYS A 55 10.73 -2.50 -2.82
CA CYS A 55 10.41 -1.69 -1.67
C CYS A 55 8.96 -1.96 -1.22
N TYR A 56 8.68 -1.64 0.03
CA TYR A 56 7.32 -1.46 0.53
C TYR A 56 6.96 0.02 0.43
N TYR A 57 5.89 0.32 -0.26
CA TYR A 57 5.28 1.65 -0.29
C TYR A 57 4.06 1.63 0.64
N CYS A 58 3.99 2.55 1.57
CA CYS A 58 2.91 2.63 2.54
C CYS A 58 2.24 4.00 2.48
N ASN A 59 0.96 4.03 2.14
CA ASN A 59 0.13 5.22 2.22
C ASN A 59 -0.50 5.30 3.61
N ILE A 60 -0.45 6.46 4.25
CA ILE A 60 -1.34 6.77 5.36
C ILE A 60 -2.68 7.18 4.77
N ALA A 61 -3.68 6.37 5.04
CA ALA A 61 -4.98 6.44 4.38
C ALA A 61 -6.11 6.10 5.36
N SER A 62 -7.35 6.43 5.03
CA SER A 62 -8.50 5.93 5.79
C SER A 62 -8.54 4.40 5.77
N PRO A 63 -9.21 3.75 6.74
CA PRO A 63 -9.57 2.34 6.59
C PRO A 63 -10.22 2.09 5.24
N SER A 64 -9.84 0.97 4.61
CA SER A 64 -10.35 0.62 3.28
C SER A 64 -11.78 0.08 3.38
N LEU A 65 -12.59 0.40 2.40
CA LEU A 65 -13.93 -0.15 2.20
C LEU A 65 -13.90 -1.07 0.98
N GLU A 66 -14.54 -2.23 1.08
CA GLU A 66 -14.69 -3.17 -0.03
C GLU A 66 -16.18 -3.25 -0.41
N ASP A 67 -16.46 -3.01 -1.68
CA ASP A 67 -17.79 -3.22 -2.26
C ASP A 67 -17.66 -3.73 -3.71
N GLN A 68 -18.27 -4.87 -4.00
CA GLN A 68 -18.38 -5.46 -5.35
C GLN A 68 -17.03 -5.53 -6.10
N ASN A 69 -15.97 -6.00 -5.45
CA ASN A 69 -14.60 -6.08 -5.99
C ASN A 69 -13.90 -4.72 -6.20
N ILE A 70 -14.41 -3.66 -5.62
CA ILE A 70 -13.77 -2.35 -5.58
C ILE A 70 -13.25 -2.13 -4.15
N VAL A 71 -12.01 -1.66 -4.02
CA VAL A 71 -11.44 -1.20 -2.75
C VAL A 71 -11.28 0.31 -2.82
N GLU A 72 -11.89 1.00 -1.89
CA GLU A 72 -11.87 2.47 -1.79
C GLU A 72 -11.26 2.93 -0.49
N TYR A 73 -10.48 3.99 -0.52
CA TYR A 73 -9.91 4.66 0.65
C TYR A 73 -9.62 6.13 0.35
N ILE A 74 -9.46 6.92 1.39
CA ILE A 74 -9.01 8.31 1.29
C ILE A 74 -7.51 8.31 1.58
N ASP A 75 -6.72 8.77 0.61
CA ASP A 75 -5.30 8.99 0.74
C ASP A 75 -5.06 10.34 1.43
N TYR A 76 -4.18 10.36 2.43
CA TYR A 76 -3.80 11.57 3.17
C TYR A 76 -2.41 12.08 2.82
N ASP A 77 -1.90 11.71 1.65
CA ASP A 77 -0.63 12.15 1.05
C ASP A 77 0.64 11.71 1.78
N LEU A 78 0.58 11.50 3.09
CA LEU A 78 1.74 11.18 3.89
C LEU A 78 2.16 9.73 3.72
N ASP A 79 3.33 9.52 3.10
CA ASP A 79 3.78 8.20 2.70
C ASP A 79 5.13 7.82 3.31
N LEU A 80 5.34 6.52 3.42
CA LEU A 80 6.60 5.91 3.82
C LEU A 80 7.04 4.86 2.81
N LYS A 81 8.34 4.83 2.49
CA LYS A 81 8.97 3.72 1.78
C LYS A 81 9.97 3.00 2.66
N LEU A 82 9.94 1.67 2.62
CA LEU A 82 10.94 0.82 3.24
C LEU A 82 11.68 0.04 2.15
N PHE A 83 13.00 0.18 2.12
CA PHE A 83 13.87 -0.51 1.17
C PHE A 83 14.49 -1.79 1.78
N PRO A 84 15.03 -2.71 0.93
CA PRO A 84 15.66 -3.95 1.41
C PRO A 84 16.83 -3.73 2.39
N ASP A 85 17.57 -2.64 2.23
CA ASP A 85 18.68 -2.24 3.11
C ASP A 85 18.21 -1.62 4.44
N SER A 86 16.90 -1.64 4.71
CA SER A 86 16.23 -1.05 5.88
C SER A 86 16.20 0.48 5.91
N THR A 87 16.56 1.14 4.82
CA THR A 87 16.34 2.59 4.69
C THR A 87 14.84 2.87 4.67
N ILE A 88 14.40 3.83 5.49
CA ILE A 88 13.03 4.33 5.53
C ILE A 88 13.04 5.76 4.99
N MET A 89 12.20 6.01 3.98
CA MET A 89 12.05 7.33 3.36
C MET A 89 10.62 7.85 3.59
N GLU A 90 10.53 9.08 4.11
CA GLU A 90 9.27 9.83 4.19
C GLU A 90 9.04 10.58 2.88
N LEU A 91 7.79 10.60 2.40
CA LEU A 91 7.39 11.27 1.16
C LEU A 91 6.19 12.20 1.43
N ASP A 92 6.07 13.19 0.57
CA ASP A 92 4.88 14.03 0.35
C ASP A 92 4.36 14.83 1.55
N ARG A 93 5.19 15.02 2.60
CA ARG A 93 4.82 15.84 3.78
C ARG A 93 4.38 17.26 3.43
N LYS A 94 4.95 17.87 2.39
CA LYS A 94 4.54 19.21 1.96
C LYS A 94 3.13 19.19 1.36
N GLU A 95 2.79 18.14 0.63
CA GLU A 95 1.48 17.92 0.04
C GLU A 95 0.44 17.67 1.13
N TYR A 96 0.77 16.81 2.09
CA TYR A 96 -0.03 16.62 3.30
C TYR A 96 -0.35 17.94 4.03
N LEU A 97 0.66 18.77 4.31
CA LEU A 97 0.47 20.04 5.00
C LEU A 97 -0.40 21.00 4.18
N PHE A 98 -0.21 21.04 2.87
CA PHE A 98 -1.03 21.85 1.96
C PHE A 98 -2.50 21.40 1.97
N HIS A 99 -2.76 20.09 1.84
CA HIS A 99 -4.12 19.56 1.84
C HIS A 99 -4.78 19.65 3.22
N LYS A 100 -4.01 19.45 4.29
CA LYS A 100 -4.49 19.66 5.66
C LYS A 100 -5.07 21.05 5.86
N GLU A 101 -4.38 22.09 5.37
CA GLU A 101 -4.85 23.48 5.45
C GLU A 101 -6.03 23.71 4.50
N LYS A 102 -5.89 23.29 3.24
CA LYS A 102 -6.90 23.48 2.18
C LYS A 102 -8.25 22.85 2.52
N TYR A 103 -8.23 21.64 3.06
CA TYR A 103 -9.44 20.87 3.40
C TYR A 103 -9.83 20.97 4.86
N GLN A 104 -9.11 21.78 5.66
CA GLN A 104 -9.39 22.05 7.06
C GLN A 104 -9.54 20.75 7.87
N TYR A 105 -8.54 19.88 7.83
CA TYR A 105 -8.54 18.66 8.63
C TYR A 105 -8.75 18.96 10.10
N SER A 106 -9.62 18.20 10.77
CA SER A 106 -9.84 18.37 12.20
C SER A 106 -8.58 17.99 12.99
N GLU A 107 -8.48 18.50 14.24
CA GLU A 107 -7.38 18.13 15.13
C GLU A 107 -7.35 16.62 15.41
N GLU A 108 -8.53 15.99 15.49
CA GLU A 108 -8.65 14.55 15.70
C GLU A 108 -8.09 13.76 14.51
N LEU A 109 -8.44 14.17 13.29
CA LEU A 109 -7.93 13.54 12.07
C LEU A 109 -6.40 13.69 11.96
N ASP A 110 -5.89 14.90 12.20
CA ASP A 110 -4.46 15.16 12.17
C ASP A 110 -3.70 14.31 13.21
N LYS A 111 -4.25 14.14 14.41
CA LYS A 111 -3.68 13.26 15.45
C LYS A 111 -3.66 11.81 15.02
N VAL A 112 -4.74 11.31 14.42
CA VAL A 112 -4.83 9.92 13.92
C VAL A 112 -3.77 9.69 12.84
N ILE A 113 -3.68 10.57 11.85
CA ILE A 113 -2.71 10.47 10.74
C ILE A 113 -1.28 10.45 11.27
N ASN A 114 -0.90 11.40 12.13
CA ASN A 114 0.46 11.47 12.67
C ASN A 114 0.78 10.31 13.62
N HIS A 115 -0.19 9.84 14.42
CA HIS A 115 -0.03 8.66 15.27
C HIS A 115 0.24 7.42 14.44
N GLU A 116 -0.54 7.22 13.38
CA GLU A 116 -0.40 6.07 12.49
C GLU A 116 0.93 6.11 11.74
N PHE A 117 1.33 7.27 11.24
CA PHE A 117 2.63 7.47 10.59
C PHE A 117 3.79 7.01 11.49
N GLU A 118 3.81 7.42 12.76
CA GLU A 118 4.85 7.01 13.70
C GLU A 118 4.76 5.53 14.07
N ARG A 119 3.54 4.97 14.16
CA ARG A 119 3.33 3.54 14.38
C ARG A 119 3.90 2.71 13.24
N ILE A 120 3.59 3.09 11.99
CA ILE A 120 4.08 2.39 10.80
C ILE A 120 5.60 2.47 10.69
N ARG A 121 6.20 3.63 10.98
CA ARG A 121 7.66 3.77 11.02
C ARG A 121 8.32 2.77 11.98
N LYS A 122 7.71 2.55 13.16
CA LYS A 122 8.19 1.56 14.13
C LYS A 122 8.06 0.12 13.62
N LEU A 123 6.93 -0.23 12.98
CA LEU A 123 6.73 -1.55 12.37
C LEU A 123 7.75 -1.80 11.26
N MET A 124 8.01 -0.81 10.40
CA MET A 124 9.05 -0.88 9.37
C MET A 124 10.44 -1.12 9.94
N THR A 125 10.80 -0.38 11.00
CA THR A 125 12.11 -0.50 11.67
C THR A 125 12.32 -1.91 12.22
N LYS A 126 11.28 -2.54 12.75
CA LYS A 126 11.32 -3.87 13.33
C LYS A 126 11.06 -5.00 12.33
N ARG A 127 10.68 -4.68 11.09
CA ARG A 127 10.24 -5.66 10.09
C ARG A 127 9.08 -6.54 10.60
N GLU A 128 8.18 -5.95 11.40
CA GLU A 128 6.96 -6.60 11.86
C GLU A 128 5.87 -6.50 10.80
N PHE A 129 4.87 -7.40 10.85
CA PHE A 129 3.73 -7.40 9.94
C PHE A 129 3.13 -5.98 9.76
N PRO A 130 2.87 -5.54 8.55
CA PRO A 130 2.91 -6.23 7.25
C PRO A 130 4.26 -6.13 6.49
N PHE A 131 5.33 -5.70 7.14
CA PHE A 131 6.67 -5.53 6.55
C PHE A 131 7.60 -6.74 6.79
N ASP A 132 7.02 -7.88 7.11
CA ASP A 132 7.70 -9.17 7.25
C ASP A 132 7.90 -9.80 5.87
N ASP A 133 9.17 -9.90 5.46
CA ASP A 133 9.55 -10.44 4.16
C ASP A 133 9.15 -11.92 3.99
N SER A 134 9.04 -12.70 5.07
CA SER A 134 8.66 -14.11 5.01
C SER A 134 7.19 -14.26 4.60
N LEU A 135 6.31 -13.52 5.26
CA LEU A 135 4.88 -13.50 4.92
C LEU A 135 4.64 -12.92 3.53
N MET A 136 5.36 -11.85 3.19
CA MET A 136 5.21 -11.25 1.85
C MET A 136 5.63 -12.22 0.75
N LYS A 137 6.66 -13.05 0.95
CA LYS A 137 7.05 -14.10 0.00
C LYS A 137 5.94 -15.13 -0.23
N GLU A 138 5.16 -15.48 0.79
CA GLU A 138 4.02 -16.38 0.63
C GLU A 138 2.93 -15.76 -0.27
N TYR A 139 2.60 -14.49 -0.08
CA TYR A 139 1.64 -13.78 -0.93
C TYR A 139 2.15 -13.59 -2.36
N ILE A 140 3.43 -13.31 -2.53
CA ILE A 140 4.07 -13.21 -3.85
C ILE A 140 4.00 -14.56 -4.58
N ALA A 141 4.27 -15.67 -3.89
CA ALA A 141 4.17 -17.00 -4.48
C ALA A 141 2.73 -17.31 -4.93
N LYS A 142 1.73 -17.00 -4.11
CA LYS A 142 0.30 -17.13 -4.48
C LYS A 142 -0.05 -16.27 -5.69
N TYR A 143 0.46 -15.01 -5.75
CA TYR A 143 0.26 -14.13 -6.90
C TYR A 143 0.75 -14.76 -8.20
N TYR A 144 1.97 -15.28 -8.22
CA TYR A 144 2.52 -15.92 -9.43
C TYR A 144 1.81 -17.23 -9.80
N GLN A 145 1.35 -18.00 -8.82
CA GLN A 145 0.54 -19.19 -9.07
C GLN A 145 -0.77 -18.82 -9.77
N ILE A 146 -1.53 -17.86 -9.23
CA ILE A 146 -2.80 -17.40 -9.82
C ILE A 146 -2.57 -16.85 -11.23
N LYS A 147 -1.52 -16.06 -11.42
CA LYS A 147 -1.17 -15.52 -12.74
C LYS A 147 -0.90 -16.61 -13.76
N LYS A 148 -0.13 -17.63 -13.38
CA LYS A 148 0.14 -18.78 -14.26
C LYS A 148 -1.13 -19.52 -14.64
N GLU A 149 -2.01 -19.78 -13.68
CA GLU A 149 -3.31 -20.44 -13.94
C GLU A 149 -4.18 -19.61 -14.89
N GLN A 150 -4.17 -18.27 -14.78
CA GLN A 150 -4.88 -17.39 -15.71
C GLN A 150 -4.28 -17.41 -17.12
N ASP A 151 -2.95 -17.42 -17.26
CA ASP A 151 -2.26 -17.47 -18.54
C ASP A 151 -2.44 -18.82 -19.26
N GLU A 152 -2.73 -19.93 -18.53
CA GLU A 152 -3.00 -21.25 -19.09
C GLU A 152 -4.46 -21.41 -19.58
N ILE A 153 -5.36 -20.52 -19.20
CA ILE A 153 -6.79 -20.56 -19.60
C ILE A 153 -7.04 -19.83 -20.93
N TYR A 154 -6.12 -18.96 -21.36
CA TYR A 154 -6.21 -18.17 -22.60
C TYR A 154 -5.14 -18.59 -23.61
#